data_cd76d37bbb999662c9a077191d6e5881
#
_entry.id   cd76d37bbb999662c9a077191d6e5881
#
_cell.length_a   1.000
_cell.length_b   1.000
_cell.length_c   1.000
_cell.angle_alpha   90.00
_cell.angle_beta   90.00
_cell.angle_gamma   90.00
#
_symmetry.space_group_name_H-M   'P 1'
#
loop_
_entity.id
_entity.type
_entity.pdbx_description
1 polymer ?
#
loop_
_entity_poly.entity_id
_entity_poly.type
_entity_poly.pdbx_seq_one_letter_code
_entity_poly.pdbx_strand_id
1 'polypeptide(L)'
;MSMAEERVIKIGMLGLGTVGTGVYKVLKSQQEEMLPKLGARVELKKILVRNVEKAAAKVDDPSIITTNFEDIANDPEIEIVVEVMGGKQPAMNYILACLDAGKNVVTANKDVVASEGKKILAAAKRNGKDFLYEASVAGGIPIIRPVKQCLAANHITELMGIFNGTTNFILTKMSQEGMEFGDALRLAQDMGYAEADPTADVEGLDAGRKVAILASAAFNSRVTFEDVYTEGITKITATDIEYAKEMGCTIKLLGVAKDTPEGIEARVHPMLIDSNHPLATVNDSYNAVFLTGDAVQDTMFYGRGAGELPTASAVVGDIFDVVRNILWNCCGRIGCTCYRECPIKRVGEIKSKYFVRMQIENRYGTLASVASVFGNNKVSIAQMLQKRVNGKYAEIVVITDEVKERHFEDAMQILGGMSMIQEISSTIRVY
;
A
#
# COMPACT_ATOMS: atom_id res chain seq x y z
N MET A 1 12.99 -14.71 -45.77
CA MET A 1 13.05 -13.65 -44.75
C MET A 1 14.46 -13.68 -44.18
N SER A 2 15.24 -12.60 -44.38
CA SER A 2 16.56 -12.44 -43.75
C SER A 2 16.40 -12.62 -42.23
N MET A 3 17.20 -13.47 -41.60
CA MET A 3 17.31 -13.47 -40.13
C MET A 3 17.89 -12.11 -39.74
N ALA A 4 16.96 -11.19 -39.40
CA ALA A 4 17.38 -9.95 -38.71
C ALA A 4 18.12 -10.39 -37.44
N GLU A 5 19.30 -9.83 -37.17
CA GLU A 5 20.02 -10.08 -35.92
C GLU A 5 19.07 -9.95 -34.77
N GLU A 6 18.98 -10.99 -33.96
CA GLU A 6 18.09 -11.07 -32.81
C GLU A 6 18.50 -9.99 -31.78
N ARG A 7 17.66 -8.97 -31.62
CA ARG A 7 17.93 -7.87 -30.67
C ARG A 7 17.99 -8.43 -29.23
N VAL A 8 19.12 -8.19 -28.55
CA VAL A 8 19.30 -8.52 -27.14
C VAL A 8 19.35 -7.23 -26.33
N ILE A 9 18.44 -7.10 -25.36
CA ILE A 9 18.40 -5.96 -24.42
C ILE A 9 19.10 -6.43 -23.14
N LYS A 10 20.22 -5.77 -22.80
CA LYS A 10 21.00 -6.11 -21.60
C LYS A 10 20.52 -5.29 -20.41
N ILE A 11 20.35 -5.95 -19.27
CA ILE A 11 19.91 -5.32 -18.02
C ILE A 11 20.96 -5.46 -16.91
N GLY A 12 21.03 -4.46 -16.04
CA GLY A 12 21.74 -4.51 -14.77
C GLY A 12 20.74 -4.60 -13.62
N MET A 13 21.08 -5.29 -12.54
CA MET A 13 20.21 -5.39 -11.37
C MET A 13 20.93 -4.95 -10.10
N LEU A 14 20.29 -4.09 -9.32
CA LEU A 14 20.79 -3.58 -8.04
C LEU A 14 20.09 -4.31 -6.90
N GLY A 15 20.76 -5.32 -6.34
CA GLY A 15 20.26 -6.17 -5.26
C GLY A 15 19.83 -7.57 -5.72
N LEU A 16 20.15 -8.58 -4.89
CA LEU A 16 19.75 -10.00 -5.06
C LEU A 16 19.15 -10.53 -3.76
N GLY A 17 18.25 -9.73 -3.16
CA GLY A 17 17.40 -10.12 -2.03
C GLY A 17 16.25 -11.03 -2.49
N THR A 18 15.16 -11.07 -1.74
CA THR A 18 13.96 -11.86 -2.09
C THR A 18 13.44 -11.51 -3.47
N VAL A 19 13.16 -10.22 -3.72
CA VAL A 19 12.62 -9.76 -5.01
C VAL A 19 13.61 -9.97 -6.15
N GLY A 20 14.89 -9.59 -5.98
CA GLY A 20 15.91 -9.76 -7.01
C GLY A 20 16.15 -11.24 -7.39
N THR A 21 16.09 -12.15 -6.42
CA THR A 21 16.15 -13.60 -6.68
C THR A 21 14.93 -14.05 -7.49
N GLY A 22 13.74 -13.54 -7.16
CA GLY A 22 12.54 -13.80 -7.95
C GLY A 22 12.64 -13.28 -9.38
N VAL A 23 13.14 -12.04 -9.57
CA VAL A 23 13.36 -11.47 -10.92
C VAL A 23 14.32 -12.34 -11.73
N TYR A 24 15.45 -12.79 -11.15
CA TYR A 24 16.38 -13.71 -11.80
C TYR A 24 15.67 -14.99 -12.24
N LYS A 25 14.90 -15.61 -11.34
CA LYS A 25 14.15 -16.86 -11.64
C LYS A 25 13.12 -16.66 -12.75
N VAL A 26 12.33 -15.58 -12.70
CA VAL A 26 11.29 -15.30 -13.71
C VAL A 26 11.92 -15.02 -15.06
N LEU A 27 12.96 -14.18 -15.14
CA LEU A 27 13.68 -13.94 -16.40
C LEU A 27 14.24 -15.23 -17.00
N LYS A 28 14.83 -16.10 -16.16
CA LYS A 28 15.34 -17.39 -16.61
C LYS A 28 14.24 -18.32 -17.13
N SER A 29 13.11 -18.41 -16.43
CA SER A 29 12.00 -19.28 -16.82
C SER A 29 11.27 -18.83 -18.09
N GLN A 30 11.36 -17.53 -18.44
CA GLN A 30 10.67 -16.94 -19.60
C GLN A 30 11.57 -16.81 -20.86
N GLN A 31 12.81 -17.27 -20.81
CA GLN A 31 13.81 -17.08 -21.88
C GLN A 31 13.28 -17.47 -23.28
N GLU A 32 12.63 -18.62 -23.41
CA GLU A 32 12.10 -19.10 -24.68
C GLU A 32 10.90 -18.30 -25.19
N GLU A 33 10.14 -17.72 -24.25
CA GLU A 33 8.93 -16.96 -24.56
C GLU A 33 9.14 -15.46 -24.78
N MET A 34 10.32 -14.93 -24.40
CA MET A 34 10.61 -13.50 -24.51
C MET A 34 10.59 -13.03 -25.96
N LEU A 35 11.27 -13.74 -26.84
CA LEU A 35 11.39 -13.35 -28.26
C LEU A 35 10.02 -13.27 -28.95
N PRO A 36 9.14 -14.29 -28.90
CA PRO A 36 7.83 -14.19 -29.50
C PRO A 36 6.92 -13.13 -28.84
N LYS A 37 7.08 -12.89 -27.53
CA LYS A 37 6.26 -11.90 -26.80
C LYS A 37 6.72 -10.46 -26.99
N LEU A 38 8.02 -10.23 -27.14
CA LEU A 38 8.63 -8.90 -27.11
C LEU A 38 9.25 -8.47 -28.44
N GLY A 39 9.69 -9.43 -29.29
CA GLY A 39 10.52 -9.14 -30.44
C GLY A 39 12.01 -8.97 -30.12
N ALA A 40 12.40 -9.25 -28.88
CA ALA A 40 13.79 -9.19 -28.39
C ALA A 40 14.01 -10.19 -27.26
N ARG A 41 15.28 -10.54 -27.01
CA ARG A 41 15.69 -11.25 -25.79
C ARG A 41 16.10 -10.25 -24.72
N VAL A 42 15.97 -10.65 -23.47
CA VAL A 42 16.45 -9.88 -22.31
C VAL A 42 17.54 -10.69 -21.62
N GLU A 43 18.69 -10.09 -21.42
CA GLU A 43 19.86 -10.71 -20.77
C GLU A 43 20.23 -9.95 -19.50
N LEU A 44 20.34 -10.65 -18.38
CA LEU A 44 20.85 -10.09 -17.13
C LEU A 44 22.38 -10.13 -17.16
N LYS A 45 23.00 -8.97 -17.44
CA LYS A 45 24.46 -8.82 -17.63
C LYS A 45 25.24 -8.69 -16.33
N LYS A 46 24.72 -7.91 -15.37
CA LYS A 46 25.41 -7.62 -14.09
C LYS A 46 24.41 -7.50 -12.93
N ILE A 47 24.84 -7.95 -11.75
CA ILE A 47 24.08 -7.86 -10.50
C ILE A 47 24.96 -7.23 -9.42
N LEU A 48 24.58 -6.08 -8.91
CA LEU A 48 25.22 -5.43 -7.78
C LEU A 48 24.76 -6.04 -6.46
N VAL A 49 25.71 -6.50 -5.65
CA VAL A 49 25.44 -7.07 -4.32
C VAL A 49 26.48 -6.58 -3.30
N ARG A 50 26.13 -6.68 -2.02
CA ARG A 50 27.09 -6.42 -0.91
C ARG A 50 27.87 -7.65 -0.49
N ASN A 51 27.28 -8.83 -0.60
CA ASN A 51 27.89 -10.10 -0.21
C ASN A 51 27.90 -11.06 -1.41
N VAL A 52 29.09 -11.23 -1.99
CA VAL A 52 29.31 -12.05 -3.20
C VAL A 52 29.04 -13.53 -2.92
N GLU A 53 29.51 -14.07 -1.79
CA GLU A 53 29.38 -15.50 -1.48
C GLU A 53 27.90 -15.90 -1.37
N LYS A 54 27.11 -15.11 -0.64
CA LYS A 54 25.67 -15.35 -0.50
C LYS A 54 24.93 -15.21 -1.83
N ALA A 55 25.39 -14.33 -2.71
CA ALA A 55 24.80 -14.09 -4.03
C ALA A 55 25.15 -15.18 -5.03
N ALA A 56 26.41 -15.66 -5.03
CA ALA A 56 26.89 -16.71 -5.92
C ALA A 56 26.08 -18.03 -5.81
N ALA A 57 25.59 -18.33 -4.60
CA ALA A 57 24.74 -19.51 -4.38
C ALA A 57 23.33 -19.41 -5.01
N LYS A 58 22.95 -18.23 -5.54
CA LYS A 58 21.60 -17.96 -6.08
C LYS A 58 21.55 -17.84 -7.59
N VAL A 59 22.68 -17.80 -8.25
CA VAL A 59 22.79 -17.65 -9.71
C VAL A 59 23.61 -18.80 -10.31
N ASP A 60 23.35 -19.13 -11.58
CA ASP A 60 24.10 -20.20 -12.26
C ASP A 60 25.49 -19.76 -12.66
N ASP A 61 25.65 -18.48 -13.04
CA ASP A 61 26.94 -17.89 -13.42
C ASP A 61 27.33 -16.76 -12.45
N PRO A 62 28.24 -17.03 -11.50
CA PRO A 62 28.72 -16.00 -10.56
C PRO A 62 29.49 -14.86 -11.21
N SER A 63 29.93 -14.96 -12.47
CA SER A 63 30.69 -13.92 -13.17
C SER A 63 29.88 -12.64 -13.41
N ILE A 64 28.56 -12.73 -13.35
CA ILE A 64 27.66 -11.56 -13.48
C ILE A 64 27.56 -10.73 -12.20
N ILE A 65 28.13 -11.22 -11.08
CA ILE A 65 28.06 -10.53 -9.79
C ILE A 65 29.15 -9.47 -9.71
N THR A 66 28.78 -8.31 -9.18
CA THR A 66 29.72 -7.22 -8.87
C THR A 66 29.38 -6.56 -7.53
N THR A 67 30.39 -5.95 -6.91
CA THR A 67 30.25 -5.07 -5.73
C THR A 67 30.42 -3.60 -6.07
N ASN A 68 30.76 -3.29 -7.33
CA ASN A 68 30.99 -1.95 -7.82
C ASN A 68 29.81 -1.47 -8.67
N PHE A 69 29.15 -0.40 -8.23
CA PHE A 69 28.02 0.20 -8.93
C PHE A 69 28.39 0.70 -10.35
N GLU A 70 29.61 1.20 -10.53
CA GLU A 70 30.10 1.76 -11.80
C GLU A 70 30.12 0.71 -12.93
N ASP A 71 30.27 -0.58 -12.59
CA ASP A 71 30.20 -1.68 -13.56
C ASP A 71 28.82 -1.83 -14.23
N ILE A 72 27.79 -1.20 -13.63
CA ILE A 72 26.42 -1.14 -14.16
C ILE A 72 26.13 0.24 -14.73
N ALA A 73 26.44 1.29 -13.96
CA ALA A 73 26.10 2.65 -14.34
C ALA A 73 26.82 3.11 -15.62
N ASN A 74 28.10 2.76 -15.76
CA ASN A 74 28.95 3.20 -16.88
C ASN A 74 29.01 2.19 -18.04
N ASP A 75 28.39 1.02 -17.92
CA ASP A 75 28.37 0.02 -19.01
C ASP A 75 27.42 0.46 -20.13
N PRO A 76 27.94 0.80 -21.34
CA PRO A 76 27.10 1.30 -22.43
C PRO A 76 26.14 0.25 -23.01
N GLU A 77 26.38 -1.03 -22.77
CA GLU A 77 25.49 -2.11 -23.26
C GLU A 77 24.29 -2.32 -22.37
N ILE A 78 24.31 -1.86 -21.10
CA ILE A 78 23.17 -1.97 -20.19
C ILE A 78 22.17 -0.86 -20.49
N GLU A 79 20.97 -1.23 -20.95
CA GLU A 79 19.93 -0.31 -21.35
C GLU A 79 18.85 -0.10 -20.26
N ILE A 80 18.69 -1.10 -19.36
CA ILE A 80 17.70 -1.09 -18.28
C ILE A 80 18.40 -1.43 -16.97
N VAL A 81 18.07 -0.71 -15.91
CA VAL A 81 18.52 -1.03 -14.55
C VAL A 81 17.31 -1.33 -13.66
N VAL A 82 17.37 -2.48 -12.97
CA VAL A 82 16.35 -2.94 -12.04
C VAL A 82 16.83 -2.70 -10.62
N GLU A 83 16.16 -1.81 -9.87
CA GLU A 83 16.50 -1.52 -8.49
C GLU A 83 15.56 -2.26 -7.53
N VAL A 84 16.11 -3.17 -6.75
CA VAL A 84 15.39 -4.02 -5.77
C VAL A 84 16.20 -4.17 -4.46
N MET A 85 16.90 -3.09 -4.06
CA MET A 85 17.76 -3.07 -2.88
C MET A 85 16.99 -2.80 -1.59
N GLY A 86 15.93 -1.98 -1.69
CA GLY A 86 15.20 -1.46 -0.54
C GLY A 86 15.91 -0.31 0.19
N GLY A 87 15.13 0.42 1.02
CA GLY A 87 15.60 1.62 1.71
C GLY A 87 15.76 2.82 0.78
N LYS A 88 15.97 4.03 1.35
CA LYS A 88 16.07 5.27 0.56
C LYS A 88 17.48 5.47 -0.03
N GLN A 89 18.50 5.21 0.77
CA GLN A 89 19.89 5.37 0.36
C GLN A 89 20.64 4.03 0.44
N PRO A 90 21.49 3.71 -0.52
CA PRO A 90 21.94 4.50 -1.69
C PRO A 90 21.02 4.41 -2.91
N ALA A 91 19.89 3.68 -2.83
CA ALA A 91 19.00 3.37 -3.96
C ALA A 91 18.62 4.61 -4.78
N MET A 92 18.20 5.70 -4.11
CA MET A 92 17.85 6.96 -4.77
C MET A 92 18.98 7.52 -5.63
N ASN A 93 20.21 7.57 -5.08
CA ASN A 93 21.38 8.09 -5.79
C ASN A 93 21.70 7.23 -7.01
N TYR A 94 21.60 5.92 -6.89
CA TYR A 94 21.85 4.98 -7.99
C TYR A 94 20.80 5.10 -9.09
N ILE A 95 19.51 5.24 -8.73
CA ILE A 95 18.43 5.49 -9.70
C ILE A 95 18.71 6.76 -10.50
N LEU A 96 19.04 7.87 -9.82
CA LEU A 96 19.32 9.14 -10.50
C LEU A 96 20.55 9.05 -11.41
N ALA A 97 21.63 8.44 -10.92
CA ALA A 97 22.85 8.24 -11.71
C ALA A 97 22.58 7.38 -12.97
N CYS A 98 21.79 6.33 -12.86
CA CYS A 98 21.41 5.50 -14.00
C CYS A 98 20.57 6.27 -15.02
N LEU A 99 19.58 7.05 -14.56
CA LEU A 99 18.78 7.91 -15.46
C LEU A 99 19.63 8.96 -16.15
N ASP A 100 20.56 9.59 -15.44
CA ASP A 100 21.47 10.60 -15.99
C ASP A 100 22.53 9.98 -16.94
N ALA A 101 22.88 8.69 -16.74
CA ALA A 101 23.68 7.89 -17.69
C ALA A 101 22.84 7.37 -18.89
N GLY A 102 21.59 7.80 -19.04
CA GLY A 102 20.74 7.45 -20.18
C GLY A 102 20.15 6.04 -20.12
N LYS A 103 20.05 5.44 -18.94
CA LYS A 103 19.43 4.12 -18.74
C LYS A 103 17.98 4.25 -18.31
N ASN A 104 17.13 3.31 -18.71
CA ASN A 104 15.78 3.17 -18.18
C ASN A 104 15.86 2.48 -16.81
N VAL A 105 14.94 2.79 -15.92
CA VAL A 105 14.95 2.24 -14.56
C VAL A 105 13.60 1.64 -14.19
N VAL A 106 13.64 0.43 -13.61
CA VAL A 106 12.49 -0.27 -13.02
C VAL A 106 12.78 -0.47 -11.54
N THR A 107 11.82 -0.17 -10.66
CA THR A 107 12.02 -0.34 -9.22
C THR A 107 10.82 -0.96 -8.51
N ALA A 108 11.07 -1.70 -7.42
CA ALA A 108 10.07 -2.15 -6.45
C ALA A 108 10.11 -1.31 -5.15
N ASN A 109 10.91 -0.26 -5.09
CA ASN A 109 11.26 0.46 -3.88
C ASN A 109 10.22 1.54 -3.53
N LYS A 110 9.21 1.15 -2.74
CA LYS A 110 8.17 2.07 -2.30
C LYS A 110 8.68 3.26 -1.48
N ASP A 111 9.77 3.07 -0.70
CA ASP A 111 10.31 4.13 0.16
C ASP A 111 10.89 5.29 -0.67
N VAL A 112 11.57 4.96 -1.77
CA VAL A 112 12.11 5.93 -2.71
C VAL A 112 10.99 6.59 -3.51
N VAL A 113 10.03 5.82 -4.02
CA VAL A 113 8.94 6.34 -4.86
C VAL A 113 8.01 7.26 -4.04
N ALA A 114 7.65 6.87 -2.82
CA ALA A 114 6.75 7.66 -1.96
C ALA A 114 7.38 9.00 -1.54
N SER A 115 8.70 9.02 -1.25
CA SER A 115 9.38 10.22 -0.77
C SER A 115 9.94 11.10 -1.89
N GLU A 116 10.61 10.50 -2.90
CA GLU A 116 11.43 11.19 -3.89
C GLU A 116 10.91 11.05 -5.33
N GLY A 117 9.75 10.43 -5.52
CA GLY A 117 9.18 10.14 -6.84
C GLY A 117 9.11 11.35 -7.77
N LYS A 118 8.82 12.56 -7.26
CA LYS A 118 8.79 13.80 -8.06
C LYS A 118 10.16 14.06 -8.71
N LYS A 119 11.23 13.98 -7.93
CA LYS A 119 12.61 14.23 -8.40
C LYS A 119 13.06 13.21 -9.43
N ILE A 120 12.76 11.93 -9.18
CA ILE A 120 13.13 10.82 -10.06
C ILE A 120 12.36 10.89 -11.37
N LEU A 121 11.04 11.10 -11.32
CA LEU A 121 10.20 11.24 -12.52
C LEU A 121 10.61 12.45 -13.36
N ALA A 122 11.05 13.56 -12.72
CA ALA A 122 11.60 14.71 -13.41
C ALA A 122 12.92 14.38 -14.11
N ALA A 123 13.81 13.60 -13.48
CA ALA A 123 15.05 13.12 -14.08
C ALA A 123 14.78 12.18 -15.27
N ALA A 124 13.87 11.24 -15.13
CA ALA A 124 13.45 10.34 -16.21
C ALA A 124 12.93 11.14 -17.43
N LYS A 125 12.03 12.11 -17.18
CA LYS A 125 11.48 12.98 -18.22
C LYS A 125 12.58 13.80 -18.93
N ARG A 126 13.50 14.39 -18.17
CA ARG A 126 14.61 15.19 -18.70
C ARG A 126 15.52 14.38 -19.64
N ASN A 127 15.72 13.11 -19.33
CA ASN A 127 16.58 12.20 -20.08
C ASN A 127 15.82 11.38 -21.14
N GLY A 128 14.50 11.54 -21.29
CA GLY A 128 13.67 10.77 -22.23
C GLY A 128 13.70 9.27 -21.94
N LYS A 129 13.72 8.89 -20.65
CA LYS A 129 13.81 7.50 -20.18
C LYS A 129 12.57 7.10 -19.41
N ASP A 130 12.32 5.80 -19.37
CA ASP A 130 11.27 5.23 -18.53
C ASP A 130 11.73 5.10 -17.07
N PHE A 131 10.85 5.42 -16.15
CA PHE A 131 10.94 5.07 -14.75
C PHE A 131 9.64 4.39 -14.34
N LEU A 132 9.67 3.07 -14.23
CA LEU A 132 8.50 2.24 -13.92
C LEU A 132 8.63 1.65 -12.51
N TYR A 133 7.50 1.54 -11.81
CA TYR A 133 7.48 1.19 -10.38
C TYR A 133 6.23 0.40 -9.96
N GLU A 134 5.70 -0.46 -10.86
CA GLU A 134 4.51 -1.27 -10.60
C GLU A 134 4.62 -2.04 -9.28
N ALA A 135 5.76 -2.69 -9.06
CA ALA A 135 6.01 -3.53 -7.89
C ALA A 135 6.12 -2.74 -6.56
N SER A 136 6.11 -1.41 -6.58
CA SER A 136 6.15 -0.58 -5.37
C SER A 136 4.82 -0.55 -4.60
N VAL A 137 3.71 -0.91 -5.24
CA VAL A 137 2.37 -0.99 -4.64
C VAL A 137 1.74 -2.33 -4.95
N ALA A 138 1.13 -2.95 -3.94
CA ALA A 138 0.35 -4.19 -4.05
C ALA A 138 1.10 -5.40 -4.70
N GLY A 139 2.42 -5.38 -4.71
CA GLY A 139 3.28 -6.50 -5.10
C GLY A 139 2.96 -7.10 -6.45
N GLY A 140 2.34 -8.28 -6.48
CA GLY A 140 1.97 -8.98 -7.73
C GLY A 140 0.68 -8.49 -8.39
N ILE A 141 -0.06 -7.58 -7.75
CA ILE A 141 -1.29 -7.02 -8.30
C ILE A 141 -0.93 -5.85 -9.24
N PRO A 142 -1.25 -5.93 -10.54
CA PRO A 142 -1.06 -4.79 -11.42
C PRO A 142 -2.05 -3.68 -11.07
N ILE A 143 -1.57 -2.50 -10.67
CA ILE A 143 -2.44 -1.38 -10.28
C ILE A 143 -1.95 -0.02 -10.80
N ILE A 144 -0.64 0.27 -10.75
CA ILE A 144 -0.11 1.56 -11.23
C ILE A 144 -0.35 1.70 -12.74
N ARG A 145 -0.02 0.65 -13.51
CA ARG A 145 -0.21 0.63 -14.97
C ARG A 145 -1.68 0.67 -15.35
N PRO A 146 -2.59 -0.13 -14.79
CA PRO A 146 -4.03 0.00 -15.01
C PRO A 146 -4.55 1.42 -14.76
N VAL A 147 -4.21 2.04 -13.63
CA VAL A 147 -4.63 3.41 -13.32
C VAL A 147 -4.13 4.42 -14.37
N LYS A 148 -2.85 4.32 -14.75
CA LYS A 148 -2.23 5.28 -15.69
C LYS A 148 -2.57 5.03 -17.15
N GLN A 149 -2.99 3.84 -17.52
CA GLN A 149 -3.22 3.46 -18.94
C GLN A 149 -4.65 2.98 -19.19
N CYS A 150 -5.08 1.89 -18.53
CA CYS A 150 -6.37 1.27 -18.82
C CYS A 150 -7.54 2.15 -18.35
N LEU A 151 -7.38 2.81 -17.20
CA LEU A 151 -8.38 3.66 -16.57
C LEU A 151 -8.15 5.15 -16.85
N ALA A 152 -7.20 5.51 -17.72
CA ALA A 152 -6.81 6.90 -17.98
C ALA A 152 -7.95 7.79 -18.51
N ALA A 153 -9.01 7.20 -19.08
CA ALA A 153 -10.18 7.92 -19.54
C ALA A 153 -11.18 8.26 -18.42
N ASN A 154 -10.93 7.81 -17.19
CA ASN A 154 -11.80 8.03 -16.04
C ASN A 154 -11.23 9.08 -15.10
N HIS A 155 -12.12 9.80 -14.42
CA HIS A 155 -11.79 10.51 -13.20
C HIS A 155 -11.99 9.56 -12.02
N ILE A 156 -10.86 9.12 -11.42
CA ILE A 156 -10.92 8.29 -10.23
C ILE A 156 -11.26 9.18 -9.03
N THR A 157 -12.39 8.92 -8.39
CA THR A 157 -12.91 9.72 -7.28
C THR A 157 -12.54 9.14 -5.92
N GLU A 158 -12.42 7.81 -5.84
CA GLU A 158 -12.06 7.11 -4.61
C GLU A 158 -11.16 5.91 -4.90
N LEU A 159 -10.22 5.68 -4.02
CA LEU A 159 -9.49 4.41 -3.90
C LEU A 159 -9.58 3.91 -2.47
N MET A 160 -9.79 2.61 -2.32
CA MET A 160 -9.79 1.92 -1.06
C MET A 160 -9.06 0.59 -1.21
N GLY A 161 -8.31 0.15 -0.20
CA GLY A 161 -7.63 -1.13 -0.37
C GLY A 161 -7.04 -1.71 0.91
N ILE A 162 -6.78 -3.01 0.84
CA ILE A 162 -5.97 -3.78 1.77
C ILE A 162 -4.57 -3.85 1.17
N PHE A 163 -3.66 -3.00 1.68
CA PHE A 163 -2.32 -2.82 1.14
C PHE A 163 -1.23 -3.58 1.89
N ASN A 164 -1.59 -4.21 3.02
CA ASN A 164 -0.64 -4.94 3.85
C ASN A 164 -1.18 -6.34 4.17
N GLY A 165 -0.47 -7.38 3.73
CA GLY A 165 -0.88 -8.77 3.89
C GLY A 165 -0.72 -9.29 5.33
N THR A 166 0.26 -8.78 6.08
CA THR A 166 0.51 -9.15 7.48
C THR A 166 -0.67 -8.76 8.36
N THR A 167 -1.10 -7.50 8.29
CA THR A 167 -2.23 -7.00 9.08
C THR A 167 -3.55 -7.65 8.67
N ASN A 168 -3.74 -7.91 7.37
CA ASN A 168 -4.94 -8.63 6.93
C ASN A 168 -4.95 -10.07 7.43
N PHE A 169 -3.81 -10.76 7.45
CA PHE A 169 -3.68 -12.09 8.04
C PHE A 169 -4.03 -12.07 9.54
N ILE A 170 -3.45 -11.15 10.32
CA ILE A 170 -3.72 -11.00 11.75
C ILE A 170 -5.22 -10.79 12.00
N LEU A 171 -5.85 -9.81 11.35
CA LEU A 171 -7.28 -9.53 11.49
C LEU A 171 -8.16 -10.70 11.02
N THR A 172 -7.72 -11.47 10.01
CA THR A 172 -8.42 -12.68 9.58
C THR A 172 -8.41 -13.74 10.67
N LYS A 173 -7.24 -14.00 11.30
CA LYS A 173 -7.13 -14.97 12.40
C LYS A 173 -7.92 -14.54 13.64
N MET A 174 -7.85 -13.27 14.02
CA MET A 174 -8.67 -12.72 15.09
C MET A 174 -10.17 -12.90 14.78
N SER A 175 -10.58 -12.65 13.54
CA SER A 175 -12.00 -12.75 13.15
C SER A 175 -12.47 -14.19 13.01
N GLN A 176 -11.73 -15.08 12.36
CA GLN A 176 -12.20 -16.43 12.04
C GLN A 176 -11.96 -17.43 13.17
N GLU A 177 -10.87 -17.28 13.91
CA GLU A 177 -10.43 -18.22 14.94
C GLU A 177 -10.58 -17.66 16.36
N GLY A 178 -11.00 -16.40 16.51
CA GLY A 178 -11.18 -15.74 17.81
C GLY A 178 -9.87 -15.48 18.57
N MET A 179 -8.75 -15.42 17.84
CA MET A 179 -7.44 -15.19 18.45
C MET A 179 -7.31 -13.76 18.98
N GLU A 180 -6.58 -13.60 20.08
CA GLU A 180 -6.12 -12.26 20.51
C GLU A 180 -5.01 -11.73 19.58
N PHE A 181 -4.90 -10.40 19.50
CA PHE A 181 -3.92 -9.75 18.61
C PHE A 181 -2.49 -10.30 18.78
N GLY A 182 -2.03 -10.46 20.04
CA GLY A 182 -0.67 -10.94 20.33
C GLY A 182 -0.42 -12.37 19.83
N ASP A 183 -1.42 -13.25 19.90
CA ASP A 183 -1.31 -14.63 19.43
C ASP A 183 -1.33 -14.70 17.90
N ALA A 184 -2.20 -13.94 17.27
CA ALA A 184 -2.27 -13.82 15.82
C ALA A 184 -0.98 -13.22 15.22
N LEU A 185 -0.38 -12.24 15.89
CA LEU A 185 0.91 -11.66 15.49
C LEU A 185 2.05 -12.69 15.60
N ARG A 186 2.13 -13.46 16.70
CA ARG A 186 3.13 -14.53 16.83
C ARG A 186 2.98 -15.57 15.72
N LEU A 187 1.75 -15.99 15.43
CA LEU A 187 1.49 -16.90 14.34
C LEU A 187 1.95 -16.32 12.98
N ALA A 188 1.72 -15.03 12.74
CA ALA A 188 2.19 -14.37 11.53
C ALA A 188 3.73 -14.36 11.42
N GLN A 189 4.43 -14.19 12.54
CA GLN A 189 5.90 -14.26 12.61
C GLN A 189 6.41 -15.68 12.35
N ASP A 190 5.83 -16.69 12.98
CA ASP A 190 6.19 -18.09 12.81
C ASP A 190 5.99 -18.58 11.38
N MET A 191 4.97 -18.07 10.69
CA MET A 191 4.69 -18.35 9.27
C MET A 191 5.53 -17.48 8.31
N GLY A 192 6.33 -16.54 8.81
CA GLY A 192 7.15 -15.65 7.98
C GLY A 192 6.39 -14.53 7.27
N TYR A 193 5.16 -14.23 7.68
CA TYR A 193 4.39 -13.07 7.18
C TYR A 193 4.79 -11.77 7.88
N ALA A 194 5.26 -11.83 9.14
CA ALA A 194 5.78 -10.70 9.88
C ALA A 194 7.26 -10.90 10.22
N GLU A 195 8.02 -9.82 10.20
CA GLU A 195 9.39 -9.78 10.70
C GLU A 195 9.41 -9.68 12.23
N ALA A 196 10.62 -9.83 12.84
CA ALA A 196 10.79 -9.68 14.29
C ALA A 196 10.36 -8.28 14.79
N ASP A 197 10.61 -7.23 14.01
CA ASP A 197 10.02 -5.91 14.23
C ASP A 197 8.88 -5.66 13.22
N PRO A 198 7.62 -5.87 13.62
CA PRO A 198 6.46 -5.73 12.74
C PRO A 198 5.90 -4.31 12.68
N THR A 199 6.55 -3.32 13.32
CA THR A 199 6.03 -1.96 13.52
C THR A 199 5.55 -1.32 12.22
N ALA A 200 6.32 -1.44 11.13
CA ALA A 200 5.93 -0.86 9.85
C ALA A 200 4.61 -1.42 9.30
N ASP A 201 4.32 -2.69 9.61
CA ASP A 201 3.07 -3.35 9.20
C ASP A 201 1.93 -2.98 10.17
N VAL A 202 2.09 -3.29 11.46
CA VAL A 202 0.99 -3.21 12.43
C VAL A 202 0.56 -1.78 12.74
N GLU A 203 1.44 -0.78 12.58
CA GLU A 203 1.12 0.65 12.71
C GLU A 203 0.67 1.30 11.39
N GLY A 204 0.52 0.53 10.31
CA GLY A 204 -0.02 0.99 9.03
C GLY A 204 0.94 1.80 8.16
N LEU A 205 2.22 1.92 8.53
CA LEU A 205 3.20 2.76 7.83
C LEU A 205 3.52 2.22 6.42
N ASP A 206 3.58 0.90 6.25
CA ASP A 206 3.75 0.25 4.95
C ASP A 206 2.56 0.56 4.03
N ALA A 207 1.34 0.43 4.53
CA ALA A 207 0.13 0.76 3.80
C ALA A 207 0.07 2.26 3.44
N GLY A 208 0.49 3.15 4.37
CA GLY A 208 0.51 4.60 4.14
C GLY A 208 1.41 5.01 2.97
N ARG A 209 2.60 4.42 2.84
CA ARG A 209 3.50 4.66 1.69
C ARG A 209 2.85 4.25 0.37
N LYS A 210 2.18 3.09 0.35
CA LYS A 210 1.49 2.58 -0.84
C LYS A 210 0.29 3.45 -1.23
N VAL A 211 -0.48 3.93 -0.25
CA VAL A 211 -1.58 4.88 -0.47
C VAL A 211 -1.06 6.17 -1.08
N ALA A 212 0.03 6.75 -0.57
CA ALA A 212 0.62 7.97 -1.12
C ALA A 212 0.99 7.83 -2.60
N ILE A 213 1.65 6.71 -2.96
CA ILE A 213 2.04 6.42 -4.35
C ILE A 213 0.80 6.30 -5.23
N LEU A 214 -0.17 5.49 -4.80
CA LEU A 214 -1.35 5.20 -5.62
C LEU A 214 -2.27 6.41 -5.75
N ALA A 215 -2.49 7.17 -4.66
CA ALA A 215 -3.25 8.41 -4.70
C ALA A 215 -2.62 9.44 -5.64
N SER A 216 -1.27 9.55 -5.63
CA SER A 216 -0.57 10.42 -6.58
C SER A 216 -0.83 10.03 -8.05
N ALA A 217 -0.86 8.73 -8.35
CA ALA A 217 -1.11 8.23 -9.69
C ALA A 217 -2.59 8.38 -10.10
N ALA A 218 -3.52 8.08 -9.19
CA ALA A 218 -4.96 8.06 -9.44
C ALA A 218 -5.56 9.47 -9.55
N PHE A 219 -5.15 10.39 -8.69
CA PHE A 219 -5.72 11.74 -8.64
C PHE A 219 -4.91 12.79 -9.40
N ASN A 220 -3.84 12.35 -10.07
CA ASN A 220 -2.98 13.23 -10.86
C ASN A 220 -2.44 14.43 -10.07
N SER A 221 -2.26 14.28 -8.77
CA SER A 221 -1.76 15.30 -7.84
C SER A 221 -0.77 14.68 -6.87
N ARG A 222 0.23 15.42 -6.44
CA ARG A 222 1.25 14.87 -5.55
C ARG A 222 0.72 14.67 -4.14
N VAL A 223 0.76 13.42 -3.68
CA VAL A 223 0.54 13.02 -2.29
C VAL A 223 1.82 12.35 -1.78
N THR A 224 2.34 12.81 -0.65
CA THR A 224 3.53 12.22 0.00
C THR A 224 3.10 11.34 1.17
N PHE A 225 4.04 10.57 1.73
CA PHE A 225 3.72 9.75 2.90
C PHE A 225 3.33 10.61 4.12
N GLU A 226 3.95 11.77 4.26
CA GLU A 226 3.68 12.75 5.32
C GLU A 226 2.25 13.33 5.25
N ASP A 227 1.61 13.27 4.09
CA ASP A 227 0.24 13.70 3.87
C ASP A 227 -0.80 12.63 4.26
N VAL A 228 -0.36 11.38 4.49
CA VAL A 228 -1.24 10.26 4.81
C VAL A 228 -1.35 10.09 6.32
N TYR A 229 -2.55 10.27 6.86
CA TYR A 229 -2.82 9.90 8.25
C TYR A 229 -2.74 8.38 8.41
N THR A 230 -2.01 7.89 9.41
CA THR A 230 -1.87 6.44 9.66
C THR A 230 -2.22 6.09 11.09
N GLU A 231 -3.01 5.02 11.25
CA GLU A 231 -3.36 4.38 12.51
C GLU A 231 -3.31 2.86 12.32
N GLY A 232 -2.65 2.16 13.24
CA GLY A 232 -2.44 0.72 13.17
C GLY A 232 -3.56 -0.11 13.78
N ILE A 233 -3.33 -1.43 13.85
CA ILE A 233 -4.30 -2.42 14.35
C ILE A 233 -4.02 -2.87 15.79
N THR A 234 -3.00 -2.35 16.44
CA THR A 234 -2.51 -2.80 17.75
C THR A 234 -3.53 -2.64 18.88
N LYS A 235 -4.53 -1.75 18.68
CA LYS A 235 -5.61 -1.49 19.64
C LYS A 235 -6.88 -2.30 19.38
N ILE A 236 -6.96 -3.06 18.30
CA ILE A 236 -8.13 -3.86 17.97
C ILE A 236 -8.16 -5.10 18.86
N THR A 237 -9.31 -5.36 19.50
CA THR A 237 -9.51 -6.49 20.39
C THR A 237 -10.46 -7.55 19.78
N ALA A 238 -10.42 -8.78 20.31
CA ALA A 238 -11.36 -9.82 19.92
C ALA A 238 -12.82 -9.39 20.18
N THR A 239 -13.07 -8.64 21.26
CA THR A 239 -14.38 -8.07 21.58
C THR A 239 -14.88 -7.09 20.50
N ASP A 240 -14.00 -6.24 19.94
CA ASP A 240 -14.38 -5.33 18.84
C ASP A 240 -14.82 -6.11 17.59
N ILE A 241 -14.13 -7.21 17.33
CA ILE A 241 -14.47 -8.10 16.20
C ILE A 241 -15.81 -8.81 16.43
N GLU A 242 -16.11 -9.24 17.66
CA GLU A 242 -17.45 -9.79 17.99
C GLU A 242 -18.57 -8.78 17.72
N TYR A 243 -18.40 -7.53 18.18
CA TYR A 243 -19.37 -6.47 17.93
C TYR A 243 -19.52 -6.16 16.43
N ALA A 244 -18.41 -6.11 15.71
CA ALA A 244 -18.45 -5.91 14.27
C ALA A 244 -19.27 -7.00 13.56
N LYS A 245 -19.07 -8.28 13.91
CA LYS A 245 -19.84 -9.40 13.37
C LYS A 245 -21.34 -9.30 13.69
N GLU A 246 -21.69 -8.97 14.94
CA GLU A 246 -23.09 -8.80 15.35
C GLU A 246 -23.79 -7.67 14.57
N MET A 247 -23.02 -6.68 14.13
CA MET A 247 -23.49 -5.57 13.30
C MET A 247 -23.49 -5.89 11.79
N GLY A 248 -23.15 -7.12 11.39
CA GLY A 248 -23.01 -7.49 9.98
C GLY A 248 -21.80 -6.84 9.29
N CYS A 249 -20.79 -6.46 10.07
CA CYS A 249 -19.56 -5.81 9.59
C CYS A 249 -18.32 -6.68 9.82
N THR A 250 -17.24 -6.31 9.16
CA THR A 250 -15.90 -6.85 9.42
C THR A 250 -14.91 -5.71 9.60
N ILE A 251 -13.85 -5.95 10.39
CA ILE A 251 -12.76 -4.97 10.60
C ILE A 251 -11.61 -5.30 9.65
N LYS A 252 -11.18 -4.31 8.88
CA LYS A 252 -10.00 -4.38 8.01
C LYS A 252 -9.11 -3.17 8.26
N LEU A 253 -7.79 -3.31 8.07
CA LEU A 253 -6.91 -2.15 7.92
C LEU A 253 -7.00 -1.66 6.49
N LEU A 254 -7.62 -0.51 6.28
CA LEU A 254 -7.86 0.04 4.94
C LEU A 254 -7.04 1.30 4.70
N GLY A 255 -6.38 1.35 3.54
CA GLY A 255 -5.95 2.59 2.96
C GLY A 255 -7.10 3.18 2.16
N VAL A 256 -7.42 4.44 2.42
CA VAL A 256 -8.50 5.17 1.74
C VAL A 256 -7.97 6.50 1.25
N ALA A 257 -8.21 6.83 0.00
CA ALA A 257 -8.02 8.18 -0.49
C ALA A 257 -9.19 8.61 -1.38
N LYS A 258 -9.56 9.88 -1.31
CA LYS A 258 -10.67 10.48 -2.07
C LYS A 258 -10.25 11.80 -2.69
N ASP A 259 -10.64 12.01 -3.93
CA ASP A 259 -10.54 13.30 -4.61
C ASP A 259 -11.85 14.05 -4.40
N THR A 260 -11.84 15.07 -3.55
CA THR A 260 -13.03 15.86 -3.19
C THR A 260 -12.90 17.29 -3.68
N PRO A 261 -14.00 18.05 -3.81
CA PRO A 261 -13.94 19.47 -4.19
C PRO A 261 -13.07 20.33 -3.25
N GLU A 262 -12.95 19.94 -1.98
CA GLU A 262 -12.15 20.66 -0.97
C GLU A 262 -10.68 20.21 -0.92
N GLY A 263 -10.32 19.15 -1.65
CA GLY A 263 -8.97 18.61 -1.68
C GLY A 263 -8.92 17.08 -1.53
N ILE A 264 -7.71 16.55 -1.53
CA ILE A 264 -7.47 15.10 -1.44
C ILE A 264 -7.47 14.68 0.03
N GLU A 265 -8.22 13.63 0.35
CA GLU A 265 -8.13 12.88 1.59
C GLU A 265 -7.22 11.67 1.38
N ALA A 266 -6.32 11.39 2.32
CA ALA A 266 -5.47 10.20 2.29
C ALA A 266 -5.22 9.69 3.70
N ARG A 267 -5.59 8.43 3.97
CA ARG A 267 -5.53 7.86 5.32
C ARG A 267 -5.42 6.35 5.30
N VAL A 268 -4.85 5.78 6.36
CA VAL A 268 -4.80 4.34 6.67
C VAL A 268 -5.24 4.15 8.11
N HIS A 269 -6.25 3.35 8.35
CA HIS A 269 -6.72 3.02 9.69
C HIS A 269 -7.59 1.75 9.69
N PRO A 270 -7.81 1.11 10.86
CA PRO A 270 -8.84 0.12 11.01
C PRO A 270 -10.21 0.71 10.68
N MET A 271 -11.04 -0.07 10.00
CA MET A 271 -12.37 0.36 9.57
C MET A 271 -13.36 -0.79 9.63
N LEU A 272 -14.57 -0.52 10.15
CA LEU A 272 -15.70 -1.39 9.99
C LEU A 272 -16.29 -1.20 8.59
N ILE A 273 -16.38 -2.28 7.84
CA ILE A 273 -17.05 -2.32 6.53
C ILE A 273 -18.17 -3.37 6.54
N ASP A 274 -19.24 -3.11 5.80
CA ASP A 274 -20.32 -4.06 5.60
C ASP A 274 -19.78 -5.41 5.10
N SER A 275 -20.24 -6.52 5.65
CA SER A 275 -19.77 -7.86 5.27
C SER A 275 -20.07 -8.22 3.81
N ASN A 276 -20.98 -7.52 3.15
CA ASN A 276 -21.25 -7.66 1.72
C ASN A 276 -20.29 -6.82 0.83
N HIS A 277 -19.51 -5.92 1.42
CA HIS A 277 -18.54 -5.15 0.64
C HIS A 277 -17.45 -6.07 0.05
N PRO A 278 -17.04 -5.92 -1.22
CA PRO A 278 -16.05 -6.82 -1.84
C PRO A 278 -14.74 -6.98 -1.05
N LEU A 279 -14.24 -5.92 -0.42
CA LEU A 279 -13.04 -5.98 0.43
C LEU A 279 -13.23 -6.79 1.72
N ALA A 280 -14.45 -6.99 2.20
CA ALA A 280 -14.73 -7.79 3.41
C ALA A 280 -14.34 -9.26 3.23
N THR A 281 -14.46 -9.79 2.01
CA THR A 281 -14.15 -11.17 1.65
C THR A 281 -12.67 -11.46 1.43
N VAL A 282 -11.83 -10.42 1.39
CA VAL A 282 -10.37 -10.55 1.20
C VAL A 282 -9.73 -10.96 2.51
N ASN A 283 -9.31 -12.22 2.63
CA ASN A 283 -8.78 -12.81 3.85
C ASN A 283 -7.32 -13.22 3.73
N ASP A 284 -6.76 -13.72 4.82
CA ASP A 284 -5.36 -14.15 4.95
C ASP A 284 -4.37 -13.06 4.51
N SER A 285 -3.27 -13.44 3.87
CA SER A 285 -2.24 -12.51 3.39
C SER A 285 -2.54 -11.89 2.02
N TYR A 286 -3.78 -12.00 1.53
CA TYR A 286 -4.17 -11.39 0.26
C TYR A 286 -4.40 -9.89 0.39
N ASN A 287 -4.13 -9.18 -0.70
CA ASN A 287 -4.38 -7.76 -0.85
C ASN A 287 -5.46 -7.53 -1.92
N ALA A 288 -6.08 -6.36 -1.85
CA ALA A 288 -6.99 -5.90 -2.89
C ALA A 288 -7.00 -4.38 -2.95
N VAL A 289 -7.19 -3.85 -4.15
CA VAL A 289 -7.39 -2.43 -4.39
C VAL A 289 -8.73 -2.25 -5.10
N PHE A 290 -9.58 -1.44 -4.50
CA PHE A 290 -10.90 -1.08 -5.00
C PHE A 290 -10.85 0.37 -5.46
N LEU A 291 -11.29 0.63 -6.69
CA LEU A 291 -11.28 1.95 -7.31
C LEU A 291 -12.68 2.29 -7.77
N THR A 292 -13.10 3.52 -7.51
CA THR A 292 -14.34 4.09 -8.04
C THR A 292 -14.01 5.21 -9.03
N GLY A 293 -14.47 5.07 -10.25
CA GLY A 293 -14.33 6.07 -11.32
C GLY A 293 -15.67 6.54 -11.85
N ASP A 294 -15.68 7.73 -12.44
CA ASP A 294 -16.91 8.35 -12.95
C ASP A 294 -17.59 7.57 -14.10
N ALA A 295 -16.82 6.91 -14.96
CA ALA A 295 -17.34 6.15 -16.08
C ALA A 295 -17.29 4.63 -15.83
N VAL A 296 -16.16 4.12 -15.30
CA VAL A 296 -15.96 2.67 -15.07
C VAL A 296 -16.74 2.14 -13.87
N GLN A 297 -17.23 3.03 -13.00
CA GLN A 297 -17.82 2.68 -11.71
C GLN A 297 -16.80 1.93 -10.83
N ASP A 298 -17.22 0.90 -10.14
CA ASP A 298 -16.40 0.14 -9.20
C ASP A 298 -15.59 -0.94 -9.92
N THR A 299 -14.29 -0.97 -9.63
CA THR A 299 -13.37 -2.02 -10.09
C THR A 299 -12.52 -2.50 -8.92
N MET A 300 -12.23 -3.80 -8.88
CA MET A 300 -11.36 -4.39 -7.86
C MET A 300 -10.24 -5.20 -8.47
N PHE A 301 -9.01 -4.99 -7.96
CA PHE A 301 -7.82 -5.74 -8.29
C PHE A 301 -7.41 -6.54 -7.06
N TYR A 302 -7.29 -7.86 -7.19
CA TYR A 302 -7.08 -8.78 -6.07
C TYR A 302 -5.93 -9.75 -6.37
N GLY A 303 -5.12 -10.07 -5.36
CA GLY A 303 -4.04 -11.03 -5.51
C GLY A 303 -3.04 -11.02 -4.35
N ARG A 304 -1.83 -11.53 -4.61
CA ARG A 304 -0.73 -11.53 -3.64
C ARG A 304 -0.07 -10.15 -3.58
N GLY A 305 -0.16 -9.50 -2.43
CA GLY A 305 0.40 -8.15 -2.22
C GLY A 305 1.92 -8.13 -1.95
N ALA A 306 2.54 -9.28 -1.72
CA ALA A 306 3.97 -9.46 -1.48
C ALA A 306 4.40 -10.88 -1.84
N GLY A 307 5.70 -11.14 -1.80
CA GLY A 307 6.30 -12.44 -2.06
C GLY A 307 7.33 -12.40 -3.19
N GLU A 308 8.23 -13.37 -3.21
CA GLU A 308 9.35 -13.45 -4.16
C GLU A 308 8.85 -13.40 -5.62
N LEU A 309 8.06 -14.37 -6.04
CA LEU A 309 7.59 -14.48 -7.42
C LEU A 309 6.47 -13.49 -7.77
N PRO A 310 5.47 -13.20 -6.91
CA PRO A 310 4.46 -12.20 -7.21
C PRO A 310 5.07 -10.82 -7.47
N THR A 311 5.96 -10.35 -6.60
CA THR A 311 6.61 -9.04 -6.78
C THR A 311 7.53 -9.03 -8.00
N ALA A 312 8.28 -10.12 -8.21
CA ALA A 312 9.11 -10.29 -9.40
C ALA A 312 8.29 -10.25 -10.70
N SER A 313 7.09 -10.81 -10.70
CA SER A 313 6.19 -10.77 -11.87
C SER A 313 5.87 -9.32 -12.28
N ALA A 314 5.60 -8.42 -11.32
CA ALA A 314 5.35 -7.01 -11.59
C ALA A 314 6.62 -6.31 -12.12
N VAL A 315 7.79 -6.57 -11.51
CA VAL A 315 9.08 -6.04 -12.00
C VAL A 315 9.38 -6.49 -13.44
N VAL A 316 9.20 -7.78 -13.73
CA VAL A 316 9.45 -8.32 -15.09
C VAL A 316 8.42 -7.78 -16.08
N GLY A 317 7.18 -7.56 -15.64
CA GLY A 317 6.17 -6.88 -16.44
C GLY A 317 6.59 -5.46 -16.83
N ASP A 318 7.19 -4.70 -15.91
CA ASP A 318 7.75 -3.38 -16.19
C ASP A 318 8.97 -3.45 -17.13
N ILE A 319 9.87 -4.43 -16.93
CA ILE A 319 10.99 -4.68 -17.85
C ILE A 319 10.44 -4.91 -19.27
N PHE A 320 9.43 -5.72 -19.43
CA PHE A 320 8.82 -6.03 -20.75
C PHE A 320 8.23 -4.79 -21.40
N ASP A 321 7.62 -3.88 -20.64
CA ASP A 321 7.11 -2.62 -21.19
C ASP A 321 8.25 -1.70 -21.60
N VAL A 322 9.33 -1.59 -20.81
CA VAL A 322 10.52 -0.81 -21.19
C VAL A 322 11.16 -1.38 -22.46
N VAL A 323 11.27 -2.72 -22.57
CA VAL A 323 11.80 -3.36 -23.80
C VAL A 323 10.99 -2.96 -25.03
N ARG A 324 9.65 -3.01 -24.93
CA ARG A 324 8.77 -2.55 -26.03
C ARG A 324 9.00 -1.08 -26.34
N ASN A 325 9.11 -0.24 -25.33
CA ASN A 325 9.37 1.19 -25.51
C ASN A 325 10.73 1.47 -26.19
N ILE A 326 11.78 0.70 -25.86
CA ILE A 326 13.08 0.77 -26.54
C ILE A 326 12.95 0.38 -28.01
N LEU A 327 12.33 -0.76 -28.31
CA LEU A 327 12.17 -1.28 -29.67
C LEU A 327 11.38 -0.31 -30.57
N TRP A 328 10.38 0.35 -30.02
CA TRP A 328 9.54 1.32 -30.75
C TRP A 328 10.00 2.77 -30.58
N ASN A 329 11.16 2.98 -29.95
CA ASN A 329 11.73 4.31 -29.70
C ASN A 329 10.73 5.29 -29.05
N CYS A 330 10.01 4.82 -28.03
CA CYS A 330 8.98 5.60 -27.33
C CYS A 330 9.15 5.60 -25.81
N CYS A 331 10.39 5.49 -25.33
CA CYS A 331 10.69 5.63 -23.89
C CYS A 331 10.23 7.00 -23.38
N GLY A 332 9.75 7.02 -22.12
CA GLY A 332 9.21 8.22 -21.49
C GLY A 332 7.78 8.59 -21.90
N ARG A 333 7.09 7.77 -22.73
CA ARG A 333 5.72 8.03 -23.18
C ARG A 333 4.69 8.09 -22.02
N ILE A 334 4.95 7.39 -20.94
CA ILE A 334 4.12 7.40 -19.73
C ILE A 334 4.93 7.99 -18.58
N GLY A 335 4.99 9.30 -18.54
CA GLY A 335 5.69 10.04 -17.50
C GLY A 335 4.90 10.24 -16.22
N CYS A 336 5.29 11.27 -15.47
CA CYS A 336 4.54 11.73 -14.30
C CYS A 336 3.18 12.30 -14.74
N THR A 337 2.11 11.81 -14.10
CA THR A 337 0.75 12.30 -14.32
C THR A 337 0.30 13.36 -13.31
N CYS A 338 1.16 13.76 -12.35
CA CYS A 338 0.83 14.79 -11.35
C CYS A 338 0.86 16.20 -11.98
N TYR A 339 -0.16 16.52 -12.76
CA TYR A 339 -0.33 17.84 -13.42
C TYR A 339 -1.27 18.76 -12.62
N ARG A 340 -1.98 18.24 -11.61
CA ARG A 340 -2.87 18.99 -10.71
C ARG A 340 -2.10 19.37 -9.44
N GLU A 341 -2.45 20.49 -8.85
CA GLU A 341 -2.02 20.93 -7.54
C GLU A 341 -3.23 21.02 -6.62
N CYS A 342 -3.61 19.87 -6.06
CA CYS A 342 -4.74 19.77 -5.13
C CYS A 342 -4.25 19.90 -3.69
N PRO A 343 -4.95 20.68 -2.83
CA PRO A 343 -4.64 20.70 -1.42
C PRO A 343 -4.91 19.34 -0.79
N ILE A 344 -4.12 18.98 0.22
CA ILE A 344 -4.38 17.79 1.03
C ILE A 344 -5.21 18.22 2.25
N LYS A 345 -6.34 17.55 2.46
CA LYS A 345 -7.20 17.81 3.61
C LYS A 345 -6.54 17.34 4.90
N ARG A 346 -6.52 18.21 5.90
CA ARG A 346 -6.09 17.81 7.24
C ARG A 346 -7.08 16.81 7.82
N VAL A 347 -6.59 15.84 8.59
CA VAL A 347 -7.41 14.77 9.17
C VAL A 347 -8.62 15.30 9.93
N GLY A 348 -8.46 16.37 10.74
CA GLY A 348 -9.56 16.97 11.49
C GLY A 348 -10.73 17.53 10.65
N GLU A 349 -10.53 17.75 9.35
CA GLU A 349 -11.58 18.20 8.42
C GLU A 349 -12.26 17.05 7.67
N ILE A 350 -11.70 15.83 7.74
CA ILE A 350 -12.27 14.63 7.14
C ILE A 350 -13.52 14.23 7.93
N LYS A 351 -14.53 13.75 7.22
CA LYS A 351 -15.74 13.24 7.83
C LYS A 351 -15.74 11.72 7.85
N SER A 352 -16.17 11.14 8.96
CA SER A 352 -16.35 9.70 9.14
C SER A 352 -17.50 9.41 10.09
N LYS A 353 -18.04 8.21 10.01
CA LYS A 353 -18.84 7.62 11.07
C LYS A 353 -17.92 6.89 12.03
N TYR A 354 -18.33 6.75 13.29
CA TYR A 354 -17.52 6.11 14.32
C TYR A 354 -18.33 5.05 15.07
N PHE A 355 -17.67 3.94 15.32
CA PHE A 355 -17.99 2.97 16.34
C PHE A 355 -17.20 3.32 17.60
N VAL A 356 -17.87 3.49 18.73
CA VAL A 356 -17.24 3.78 20.02
C VAL A 356 -17.76 2.79 21.04
N ARG A 357 -16.86 2.04 21.67
CA ARG A 357 -17.16 1.13 22.78
C ARG A 357 -16.56 1.68 24.05
N MET A 358 -17.38 1.81 25.11
CA MET A 358 -16.95 2.39 26.38
C MET A 358 -17.59 1.70 27.58
N GLN A 359 -16.87 1.70 28.71
CA GLN A 359 -17.34 1.27 30.01
C GLN A 359 -17.79 2.48 30.81
N ILE A 360 -19.08 2.51 31.21
CA ILE A 360 -19.69 3.63 31.93
C ILE A 360 -20.27 3.17 33.26
N GLU A 361 -20.41 4.08 34.25
CA GLU A 361 -21.15 3.79 35.48
C GLU A 361 -22.63 3.51 35.17
N ASN A 362 -23.12 2.38 35.66
CA ASN A 362 -24.52 1.98 35.53
C ASN A 362 -25.39 2.70 36.58
N ARG A 363 -25.64 3.99 36.36
CA ARG A 363 -26.48 4.82 37.22
C ARG A 363 -27.37 5.78 36.44
N TYR A 364 -28.35 6.34 37.12
CA TYR A 364 -29.26 7.30 36.50
C TYR A 364 -28.49 8.51 35.94
N GLY A 365 -28.86 8.96 34.74
CA GLY A 365 -28.31 10.13 34.08
C GLY A 365 -27.01 9.93 33.32
N THR A 366 -26.30 8.79 33.46
CA THR A 366 -25.02 8.59 32.76
C THR A 366 -25.19 8.62 31.24
N LEU A 367 -26.18 7.90 30.69
CA LEU A 367 -26.45 7.91 29.24
C LEU A 367 -26.83 9.29 28.73
N ALA A 368 -27.64 10.04 29.53
CA ALA A 368 -28.02 11.40 29.17
C ALA A 368 -26.78 12.32 29.10
N SER A 369 -25.84 12.18 30.05
CA SER A 369 -24.60 12.95 30.06
C SER A 369 -23.72 12.62 28.85
N VAL A 370 -23.57 11.33 28.50
CA VAL A 370 -22.83 10.89 27.31
C VAL A 370 -23.45 11.48 26.04
N ALA A 371 -24.79 11.35 25.89
CA ALA A 371 -25.49 11.89 24.72
C ALA A 371 -25.38 13.43 24.62
N SER A 372 -25.38 14.14 25.78
CA SER A 372 -25.20 15.58 25.82
C SER A 372 -23.81 16.00 25.36
N VAL A 373 -22.75 15.27 25.71
CA VAL A 373 -21.39 15.55 25.23
C VAL A 373 -21.32 15.41 23.72
N PHE A 374 -21.83 14.32 23.15
CA PHE A 374 -21.88 14.15 21.70
C PHE A 374 -22.64 15.30 21.02
N GLY A 375 -23.87 15.58 21.47
CA GLY A 375 -24.69 16.64 20.89
C GLY A 375 -24.03 18.03 20.95
N ASN A 376 -23.43 18.40 22.09
CA ASN A 376 -22.76 19.69 22.28
C ASN A 376 -21.52 19.84 21.36
N ASN A 377 -20.90 18.73 20.94
CA ASN A 377 -19.78 18.71 20.01
C ASN A 377 -20.21 18.44 18.57
N LYS A 378 -21.49 18.58 18.23
CA LYS A 378 -22.04 18.39 16.87
C LYS A 378 -21.89 16.97 16.34
N VAL A 379 -21.83 15.99 17.23
CA VAL A 379 -21.81 14.56 16.91
C VAL A 379 -23.23 14.03 17.04
N SER A 380 -23.85 13.61 15.95
CA SER A 380 -25.14 12.93 15.94
C SER A 380 -24.94 11.44 16.23
N ILE A 381 -25.79 10.88 17.07
CA ILE A 381 -25.79 9.47 17.41
C ILE A 381 -26.81 8.75 16.50
N ALA A 382 -26.33 7.86 15.64
CA ALA A 382 -27.17 7.03 14.80
C ALA A 382 -27.76 5.84 15.59
N GLN A 383 -26.93 5.24 16.46
CA GLN A 383 -27.33 4.08 17.26
C GLN A 383 -26.59 4.06 18.60
N MET A 384 -27.30 3.64 19.66
CA MET A 384 -26.70 3.39 20.98
C MET A 384 -27.24 2.08 21.53
N LEU A 385 -26.33 1.21 21.97
CA LEU A 385 -26.65 -0.11 22.53
C LEU A 385 -25.98 -0.25 23.89
N GLN A 386 -26.73 -0.70 24.90
CA GLN A 386 -26.17 -1.16 26.16
C GLN A 386 -26.28 -2.69 26.20
N LYS A 387 -25.15 -3.38 26.22
CA LYS A 387 -25.12 -4.83 26.05
C LYS A 387 -24.75 -5.62 27.29
N ARG A 388 -23.71 -5.20 27.98
CA ARG A 388 -23.17 -5.94 29.13
C ARG A 388 -23.29 -5.06 30.37
N VAL A 389 -23.83 -5.62 31.44
CA VAL A 389 -23.86 -4.98 32.76
C VAL A 389 -23.03 -5.85 33.69
N ASN A 390 -21.96 -5.29 34.24
CA ASN A 390 -21.10 -5.98 35.20
C ASN A 390 -21.05 -5.17 36.51
N GLY A 391 -22.02 -5.47 37.38
CA GLY A 391 -22.14 -4.80 38.65
C GLY A 391 -22.34 -3.28 38.54
N LYS A 392 -21.34 -2.51 38.93
CA LYS A 392 -21.36 -1.05 38.92
C LYS A 392 -21.26 -0.44 37.51
N TYR A 393 -20.77 -1.19 36.54
CA TYR A 393 -20.47 -0.68 35.20
C TYR A 393 -21.36 -1.34 34.14
N ALA A 394 -21.59 -0.59 33.08
CA ALA A 394 -22.26 -1.06 31.88
C ALA A 394 -21.39 -0.77 30.66
N GLU A 395 -21.33 -1.72 29.73
CA GLU A 395 -20.71 -1.51 28.44
C GLU A 395 -21.73 -0.96 27.46
N ILE A 396 -21.39 0.16 26.84
CA ILE A 396 -22.21 0.76 25.78
C ILE A 396 -21.42 0.82 24.47
N VAL A 397 -22.15 0.68 23.38
CA VAL A 397 -21.66 0.89 22.04
C VAL A 397 -22.45 2.03 21.42
N VAL A 398 -21.73 3.01 20.85
CA VAL A 398 -22.31 4.14 20.13
C VAL A 398 -21.84 4.13 18.70
N ILE A 399 -22.77 4.24 17.74
CA ILE A 399 -22.49 4.50 16.35
C ILE A 399 -22.92 5.94 16.05
N THR A 400 -22.01 6.72 15.46
CA THR A 400 -22.32 8.10 15.09
C THR A 400 -22.81 8.18 13.65
N ASP A 401 -23.52 9.24 13.32
CA ASP A 401 -23.62 9.71 11.93
C ASP A 401 -22.27 10.30 11.47
N GLU A 402 -22.22 10.68 10.19
CA GLU A 402 -21.03 11.30 9.62
C GLU A 402 -20.68 12.62 10.31
N VAL A 403 -19.48 12.73 10.84
CA VAL A 403 -19.00 13.87 11.60
C VAL A 403 -17.56 14.21 11.25
N LYS A 404 -17.17 15.50 11.33
CA LYS A 404 -15.76 15.89 11.20
C LYS A 404 -14.92 15.33 12.33
N GLU A 405 -13.74 14.78 11.99
CA GLU A 405 -12.81 14.18 12.95
C GLU A 405 -12.57 15.07 14.17
N ARG A 406 -12.28 16.37 13.97
CA ARG A 406 -12.04 17.30 15.10
C ARG A 406 -13.20 17.40 16.10
N HIS A 407 -14.44 17.39 15.62
CA HIS A 407 -15.62 17.45 16.51
C HIS A 407 -15.78 16.16 17.29
N PHE A 408 -15.46 15.05 16.65
CA PHE A 408 -15.46 13.74 17.28
C PHE A 408 -14.34 13.64 18.34
N GLU A 409 -13.12 14.08 18.03
CA GLU A 409 -11.98 14.11 18.95
C GLU A 409 -12.28 14.98 20.17
N ASP A 410 -12.87 16.19 19.98
CA ASP A 410 -13.30 17.07 21.07
C ASP A 410 -14.28 16.34 22.00
N ALA A 411 -15.29 15.64 21.45
CA ALA A 411 -16.23 14.86 22.24
C ALA A 411 -15.54 13.73 23.02
N MET A 412 -14.63 12.99 22.38
CA MET A 412 -13.90 11.89 23.00
C MET A 412 -12.98 12.36 24.12
N GLN A 413 -12.32 13.52 23.96
CA GLN A 413 -11.50 14.12 24.99
C GLN A 413 -12.31 14.50 26.23
N ILE A 414 -13.50 15.09 26.04
CA ILE A 414 -14.40 15.45 27.14
C ILE A 414 -14.90 14.18 27.85
N LEU A 415 -15.37 13.18 27.10
CA LEU A 415 -15.84 11.89 27.64
C LEU A 415 -14.74 11.21 28.47
N GLY A 416 -13.52 11.15 27.96
CA GLY A 416 -12.39 10.55 28.69
C GLY A 416 -12.03 11.24 29.99
N GLY A 417 -12.41 12.53 30.17
CA GLY A 417 -12.25 13.28 31.42
C GLY A 417 -13.40 13.15 32.42
N MET A 418 -14.52 12.49 32.07
CA MET A 418 -15.68 12.37 32.94
C MET A 418 -15.53 11.23 33.93
N SER A 419 -15.75 11.47 35.21
CA SER A 419 -15.62 10.46 36.27
C SER A 419 -16.57 9.25 36.12
N MET A 420 -17.66 9.40 35.38
CA MET A 420 -18.61 8.32 35.11
C MET A 420 -18.20 7.41 33.92
N ILE A 421 -17.20 7.79 33.16
CA ILE A 421 -16.59 6.97 32.10
C ILE A 421 -15.38 6.30 32.73
N GLN A 422 -15.44 4.99 32.85
CA GLN A 422 -14.31 4.21 33.36
C GLN A 422 -13.22 4.07 32.30
N GLU A 423 -13.64 3.81 31.06
CA GLU A 423 -12.74 3.54 29.95
C GLU A 423 -13.44 3.77 28.61
N ILE A 424 -12.74 4.37 27.65
CA ILE A 424 -13.10 4.30 26.24
C ILE A 424 -12.29 3.16 25.65
N SER A 425 -12.92 2.00 25.54
CA SER A 425 -12.24 0.74 25.22
C SER A 425 -11.87 0.62 23.76
N SER A 426 -12.63 1.26 22.86
CA SER A 426 -12.35 1.20 21.42
C SER A 426 -13.01 2.34 20.66
N THR A 427 -12.33 2.80 19.62
CA THR A 427 -12.84 3.80 18.66
C THR A 427 -12.39 3.36 17.27
N ILE A 428 -13.35 3.07 16.39
CA ILE A 428 -13.05 2.58 15.03
C ILE A 428 -13.93 3.34 14.04
N ARG A 429 -13.37 3.74 12.91
CA ARG A 429 -14.15 4.39 11.85
C ARG A 429 -15.03 3.39 11.13
N VAL A 430 -16.20 3.83 10.65
CA VAL A 430 -17.18 3.03 9.90
C VAL A 430 -17.31 3.59 8.50
N TYR A 431 -17.28 2.72 7.52
CA TYR A 431 -17.45 3.06 6.08
C TYR A 431 -18.91 3.19 5.68
#